data_2acea3ce20f9320efa442f3b2bdf635a
#
_entry.id   2acea3ce20f9320efa442f3b2bdf635a
#
_cell.length_a   1.000
_cell.length_b   1.000
_cell.length_c   1.000
_cell.angle_alpha   90.00
_cell.angle_beta   90.00
_cell.angle_gamma   90.00
#
_symmetry.space_group_name_H-M   'P 1'
#
loop_
_entity.id
_entity.type
_entity.pdbx_description
1 polymer ?
#
loop_
_entity_poly.entity_id
_entity_poly.type
_entity_poly.pdbx_seq_one_letter_code
_entity_poly.pdbx_strand_id
1 'polypeptide(L)' 'MIRNDIEIDTKIKCLEAKMTQQQLGEAVGTTGQYVNRIIKKKDGVVNKTFVQMMEALGYDIVLTYEKREVK' A
#
# COMPACT_ATOMS: atom_id res chain seq x y z
N MET A 1 -7.68 -2.32 -12.57
CA MET A 1 -6.66 -2.84 -11.63
C MET A 1 -5.81 -1.70 -11.08
N ILE A 2 -5.20 -1.92 -9.93
CA ILE A 2 -4.20 -0.98 -9.42
C ILE A 2 -2.90 -1.24 -10.15
N ARG A 3 -2.33 -0.20 -10.76
CA ARG A 3 -1.11 -0.33 -11.56
C ARG A 3 0.15 -0.38 -10.73
N ASN A 4 0.11 0.13 -9.50
CA ASN A 4 1.26 0.12 -8.61
C ASN A 4 1.61 -1.29 -8.17
N ASP A 5 2.90 -1.53 -7.95
CA ASP A 5 3.34 -2.66 -7.16
C ASP A 5 3.39 -2.21 -5.71
N ILE A 6 2.31 -2.44 -4.97
CA ILE A 6 2.15 -1.95 -3.61
C ILE A 6 3.20 -2.56 -2.67
N GLU A 7 3.57 -3.81 -2.90
CA GLU A 7 4.60 -4.47 -2.09
C GLU A 7 5.95 -3.76 -2.25
N ILE A 8 6.36 -3.50 -3.48
CA ILE A 8 7.62 -2.79 -3.76
C ILE A 8 7.53 -1.35 -3.25
N ASP A 9 6.42 -0.66 -3.51
CA ASP A 9 6.22 0.73 -3.05
C ASP A 9 6.40 0.83 -1.54
N THR A 10 5.78 -0.07 -0.78
CA THR A 10 5.86 -0.08 0.68
C THR A 10 7.29 -0.38 1.14
N LYS A 11 7.96 -1.35 0.51
CA LYS A 11 9.33 -1.70 0.87
C LYS A 11 10.29 -0.53 0.63
N ILE A 12 10.12 0.18 -0.49
CA ILE A 12 10.94 1.37 -0.78
C ILE A 12 10.69 2.45 0.27
N LYS A 13 9.43 2.71 0.63
CA LYS A 13 9.11 3.71 1.64
C LYS A 13 9.66 3.34 3.01
N CYS A 14 9.65 2.06 3.36
CA CYS A 14 10.28 1.58 4.59
C CYS A 14 11.78 1.84 4.58
N LEU A 15 12.46 1.56 3.47
CA LEU A 15 13.90 1.82 3.34
C LEU A 15 14.21 3.31 3.48
N GLU A 16 13.43 4.17 2.84
CA GLU A 16 13.60 5.62 2.93
C GLU A 16 13.41 6.12 4.37
N ALA A 17 12.48 5.52 5.10
CA ALA A 17 12.20 5.87 6.50
C ALA A 17 13.12 5.16 7.48
N LYS A 18 13.99 4.28 7.01
CA LYS A 18 14.88 3.45 7.84
C LYS A 18 14.09 2.60 8.84
N MET A 19 12.97 2.05 8.39
CA MET A 19 12.10 1.19 9.18
C MET A 19 12.06 -0.22 8.58
N THR A 20 11.96 -1.22 9.45
CA THR A 20 11.64 -2.58 9.03
C THR A 20 10.11 -2.73 8.92
N GLN A 21 9.65 -3.80 8.26
CA GLN A 21 8.22 -4.11 8.23
C GLN A 21 7.67 -4.37 9.64
N GLN A 22 8.49 -4.96 10.51
CA GLN A 22 8.09 -5.16 11.90
C GLN A 22 7.88 -3.83 12.62
N GLN A 23 8.80 -2.88 12.45
CA GLN A 23 8.67 -1.56 13.04
C GLN A 23 7.45 -0.81 12.49
N LEU A 24 7.19 -0.94 11.19
CA LEU A 24 6.00 -0.36 10.59
C LEU A 24 4.73 -0.98 11.18
N GLY A 25 4.70 -2.31 11.33
CA GLY A 25 3.58 -2.99 11.95
C GLY A 25 3.33 -2.49 13.36
N GLU A 26 4.38 -2.38 14.18
CA GLU A 26 4.28 -1.85 15.54
C GLU A 26 3.74 -0.42 15.56
N ALA A 27 4.19 0.41 14.63
CA ALA A 27 3.76 1.81 14.55
C ALA A 27 2.26 1.95 14.28
N VAL A 28 1.65 0.98 13.60
CA VAL A 28 0.22 1.00 13.29
C VAL A 28 -0.59 0.02 14.16
N GLY A 29 0.03 -0.55 15.19
CA GLY A 29 -0.66 -1.40 16.15
C GLY A 29 -0.85 -2.85 15.69
N THR A 30 0.05 -3.37 14.86
CA THR A 30 -0.02 -4.73 14.37
C THR A 30 1.36 -5.38 14.30
N THR A 31 1.58 -6.31 13.40
CA THR A 31 2.84 -7.06 13.27
C THR A 31 3.42 -6.92 11.87
N GLY A 32 4.72 -7.23 11.72
CA GLY A 32 5.36 -7.25 10.40
C GLY A 32 4.73 -8.29 9.48
N GLN A 33 4.29 -9.42 10.03
CA GLN A 33 3.60 -10.46 9.25
C GLN A 33 2.29 -9.94 8.68
N TYR A 34 1.55 -9.17 9.46
CA TYR A 34 0.29 -8.58 9.00
C TYR A 34 0.53 -7.53 7.92
N VAL A 35 1.54 -6.68 8.10
CA VAL A 35 1.96 -5.71 7.08
C VAL A 35 2.28 -6.43 5.77
N ASN A 36 3.09 -7.49 5.84
CA ASN A 36 3.45 -8.27 4.65
C ASN A 36 2.22 -8.85 3.95
N ARG A 37 1.24 -9.31 4.73
CA ARG A 37 -0.01 -9.85 4.19
C ARG A 37 -0.83 -8.77 3.48
N ILE A 38 -0.91 -7.58 4.08
CA ILE A 38 -1.67 -6.46 3.51
C ILE A 38 -1.08 -6.02 2.17
N ILE A 39 0.23 -5.81 2.12
CA ILE A 39 0.87 -5.26 0.91
C ILE A 39 0.86 -6.25 -0.26
N LYS A 40 0.57 -7.51 -0.01
CA LYS A 40 0.44 -8.54 -1.06
C LYS A 40 -0.98 -8.64 -1.63
N LYS A 41 -1.95 -7.92 -1.09
CA LYS A 41 -3.35 -8.02 -1.52
C LYS A 41 -3.64 -7.35 -2.87
N LYS A 42 -2.72 -6.59 -3.41
CA LYS A 42 -2.91 -5.87 -4.68
C LYS A 42 -4.19 -5.02 -4.64
N ASP A 43 -5.15 -5.29 -5.52
CA ASP A 43 -6.40 -4.53 -5.61
C ASP A 43 -7.17 -4.51 -4.28
N GLY A 44 -7.03 -5.55 -3.48
CA GLY A 44 -7.68 -5.66 -2.17
C GLY A 44 -7.15 -4.67 -1.12
N VAL A 45 -6.02 -4.02 -1.36
CA VAL A 45 -5.47 -3.01 -0.44
C VAL A 45 -6.41 -1.80 -0.37
N VAL A 46 -6.98 -1.41 -1.50
CA VAL A 46 -7.96 -0.31 -1.53
C VAL A 46 -9.36 -0.86 -1.26
N ASN A 47 -9.99 -1.41 -2.26
CA ASN A 47 -11.27 -2.08 -2.18
C ASN A 47 -11.47 -2.78 -3.51
N LYS A 48 -11.52 -4.11 -3.48
CA LYS A 48 -11.57 -4.89 -4.71
C LYS A 48 -12.79 -4.53 -5.56
N THR A 49 -13.94 -4.32 -4.93
CA THR A 49 -15.17 -3.96 -5.65
C THR A 49 -15.04 -2.59 -6.32
N PHE A 50 -14.46 -1.62 -5.63
CA PHE A 50 -14.22 -0.29 -6.22
C PHE A 50 -13.30 -0.38 -7.43
N VAL A 51 -12.24 -1.17 -7.33
CA VAL A 51 -11.31 -1.38 -8.45
C VAL A 51 -12.06 -1.98 -9.63
N GLN A 52 -12.93 -2.97 -9.39
CA GLN A 52 -13.75 -3.56 -10.44
C GLN A 52 -14.72 -2.56 -11.06
N MET A 53 -15.28 -1.66 -10.25
CA MET A 53 -16.14 -0.60 -10.76
C MET A 53 -15.39 0.32 -11.71
N MET A 54 -14.17 0.70 -11.37
CA MET A 54 -13.35 1.55 -12.24
C MET A 54 -12.97 0.81 -13.53
N GLU A 55 -12.66 -0.47 -13.44
CA GLU A 55 -12.38 -1.28 -14.62
C GLU A 55 -13.59 -1.35 -15.55
N ALA A 56 -14.77 -1.53 -14.99
CA ALA A 56 -16.02 -1.56 -15.77
C ALA A 56 -16.28 -0.24 -16.49
N LEU A 57 -15.80 0.87 -15.92
CA LEU A 57 -15.90 2.20 -16.52
C LEU A 57 -14.74 2.49 -17.48
N GLY A 58 -13.76 1.61 -17.59
CA GLY A 58 -12.64 1.76 -18.50
C GLY A 58 -11.39 2.38 -17.88
N TYR A 59 -11.26 2.31 -16.55
CA TYR A 59 -10.12 2.93 -15.86
C TYR A 59 -9.33 1.92 -15.04
N ASP A 60 -8.02 2.11 -15.05
CA ASP A 60 -7.13 1.55 -14.03
C ASP A 60 -6.87 2.60 -12.95
N ILE A 61 -6.38 2.16 -11.79
CA ILE A 61 -6.08 3.05 -10.67
C ILE A 61 -4.57 3.18 -10.51
N VAL A 62 -4.12 4.42 -10.31
CA VAL A 62 -2.71 4.71 -9.96
C VAL A 62 -2.73 5.41 -8.61
N LEU A 63 -1.98 4.85 -7.66
CA LEU A 63 -1.82 5.43 -6.32
C LEU A 63 -0.57 6.31 -6.30
N THR A 64 -0.70 7.47 -5.71
CA THR A 64 0.43 8.40 -5.51
C THR A 64 0.62 8.61 -4.01
N TYR A 65 1.88 8.57 -3.56
CA TYR A 65 2.24 8.77 -2.17
C TYR A 65 2.96 10.10 -2.05
N GLU A 66 2.33 11.04 -1.35
CA GLU A 66 2.91 12.35 -1.13
C GLU A 66 3.49 12.43 0.26
N LYS A 67 4.69 13.00 0.38
CA LYS A 67 5.33 13.17 1.67
C LYS A 67 4.51 14.16 2.50
N ARG A 68 4.20 13.79 3.74
CA ARG A 68 3.43 14.66 4.63
C ARG A 68 4.26 15.87 5.02
N GLU A 69 3.60 17.02 5.07
CA GLU A 69 4.23 18.22 5.63
C GLU A 69 4.33 18.07 7.14
N VAL A 70 5.51 18.38 7.66
CA VAL A 70 5.77 18.40 9.10
C VAL A 70 5.77 19.86 9.53
N LYS A 71 4.82 20.20 10.36
CA LYS A 71 4.74 21.54 10.92
C LYS A 71 5.35 21.58 12.31
#